data_4dec8aacccf377aa791feb996094f72d
#
_entry.id   4dec8aacccf377aa791feb996094f72d
#
_cell.length_a   1.000
_cell.length_b   1.000
_cell.length_c   1.000
_cell.angle_alpha   90.00
_cell.angle_beta   90.00
_cell.angle_gamma   90.00
#
_symmetry.space_group_name_H-M   'P 1'
#
loop_
_entity.id
_entity.type
_entity.pdbx_description
1 polymer ?
#
loop_
_entity_poly.entity_id
_entity_poly.type
_entity_poly.pdbx_seq_one_letter_code
_entity_poly.pdbx_strand_id
1 'polypeptide(L)'
;MMKEAKPFVIDKTLIYKAYLKVKENKGSAGVDSVGIEDYEKDLGNRLYKLWNRMSSGSYMPNAVRLVEIPKPGGGKRPLGIPTVEDRIAQQAAVLFIEPSIDPCFDQDSYGYRPNRSASDAIAKARERCFKFGWVLDMDISKFFDTIDHDLLMKAVEHHVREKWVLLYIRRWLKVPYRTSKGETIERTMGVPQGSVIGPVLANLFLHYTFDKWMRIHYPNIPFERYADDTICHCVSKAQAEYLKEVLTCRFEQCRLKLNAEKTKIVQCPTSTRKKVEGYEASFDFLGYTFQCRKSWNRKQCQCFTSFLPAISKKSVKKLHEKMKEWKLHSHLDWKLQQIAVEIESQVRGWYNYYNKFGKTEFVKVMNHLNMVLAYWIRRKYKRFHRKPIVKAFSWLQEIAGKDRSLFYHWQRGQTPRLCLCTKS
;
A
#
# COMPACT_ATOMS: atom_id res chain seq x y z
N MET A 1 49.01 22.67 -4.55
CA MET A 1 47.79 22.15 -5.20
C MET A 1 46.60 22.46 -4.31
N MET A 2 45.81 23.47 -4.63
CA MET A 2 44.49 23.70 -3.98
C MET A 2 43.66 22.46 -4.22
N LYS A 3 43.20 21.79 -3.16
CA LYS A 3 42.14 20.76 -3.26
C LYS A 3 40.90 21.46 -3.83
N GLU A 4 40.56 21.20 -5.09
CA GLU A 4 39.31 21.67 -5.65
C GLU A 4 38.21 21.27 -4.68
N ALA A 5 37.51 22.25 -4.13
CA ALA A 5 36.38 22.01 -3.23
C ALA A 5 35.31 21.26 -4.04
N LYS A 6 34.80 20.16 -3.48
CA LYS A 6 33.73 19.41 -4.15
C LYS A 6 32.53 20.35 -4.36
N PRO A 7 31.91 20.33 -5.54
CA PRO A 7 30.83 21.25 -5.89
C PRO A 7 29.59 21.09 -5.00
N PHE A 8 29.44 19.93 -4.33
CA PHE A 8 28.29 19.65 -3.45
C PHE A 8 28.75 19.28 -2.04
N VAL A 9 28.16 19.95 -1.05
CA VAL A 9 28.35 19.62 0.36
C VAL A 9 27.29 18.60 0.78
N ILE A 10 27.72 17.32 0.87
CA ILE A 10 26.87 16.23 1.31
C ILE A 10 27.49 15.62 2.57
N ASP A 11 26.71 15.55 3.65
CA ASP A 11 27.19 14.94 4.89
C ASP A 11 27.38 13.42 4.71
N LYS A 12 28.55 12.92 5.12
CA LYS A 12 28.86 11.47 5.09
C LYS A 12 27.90 10.67 5.96
N THR A 13 27.46 11.24 7.08
CA THR A 13 26.51 10.60 8.01
C THR A 13 25.14 10.38 7.35
N LEU A 14 24.75 11.25 6.40
CA LEU A 14 23.52 11.10 5.63
C LEU A 14 23.55 9.82 4.76
N ILE A 15 24.69 9.55 4.11
CA ILE A 15 24.86 8.34 3.29
C ILE A 15 24.80 7.08 4.16
N TYR A 16 25.41 7.12 5.35
CA TYR A 16 25.36 5.99 6.28
C TYR A 16 23.94 5.75 6.82
N LYS A 17 23.21 6.80 7.21
CA LYS A 17 21.80 6.72 7.60
C LYS A 17 20.92 6.16 6.48
N ALA A 18 21.17 6.57 5.25
CA ALA A 18 20.47 6.06 4.07
C ALA A 18 20.72 4.55 3.87
N TYR A 19 21.97 4.10 4.02
CA TYR A 19 22.30 2.68 3.97
C TYR A 19 21.52 1.87 5.03
N LEU A 20 21.47 2.34 6.29
CA LEU A 20 20.73 1.65 7.35
C LEU A 20 19.25 1.46 7.00
N LYS A 21 18.61 2.50 6.46
CA LYS A 21 17.22 2.43 5.98
C LYS A 21 17.03 1.44 4.83
N VAL A 22 17.96 1.39 3.88
CA VAL A 22 17.92 0.42 2.76
C VAL A 22 18.12 -1.01 3.27
N LYS A 23 19.00 -1.20 4.26
CA LYS A 23 19.23 -2.50 4.91
C LYS A 23 17.96 -3.03 5.62
N GLU A 24 17.27 -2.19 6.39
CA GLU A 24 16.02 -2.55 7.07
C GLU A 24 14.95 -3.06 6.11
N ASN A 25 14.85 -2.46 4.93
CA ASN A 25 13.84 -2.82 3.91
C ASN A 25 14.17 -4.10 3.15
N LYS A 26 15.37 -4.64 3.32
CA LYS A 26 15.87 -5.83 2.61
C LYS A 26 15.64 -5.79 1.10
N GLY A 27 15.65 -6.21 0.23
CA GLY A 27 15.28 -6.03 -1.18
C GLY A 27 16.20 -6.82 -2.10
N SER A 28 15.69 -7.15 -3.27
CA SER A 28 16.43 -7.91 -4.27
C SER A 28 17.59 -7.11 -4.87
N ALA A 29 18.59 -7.79 -5.40
CA ALA A 29 19.69 -7.17 -6.17
C ALA A 29 19.16 -6.45 -7.44
N GLY A 30 19.86 -5.42 -7.89
CA GLY A 30 19.60 -4.70 -9.14
C GLY A 30 20.14 -5.43 -10.37
N VAL A 31 20.53 -4.65 -11.39
CA VAL A 31 21.15 -5.16 -12.63
C VAL A 31 22.57 -5.69 -12.43
N ASP A 32 23.23 -5.26 -11.36
CA ASP A 32 24.57 -5.65 -10.96
C ASP A 32 24.62 -6.99 -10.21
N SER A 33 23.48 -7.58 -9.90
CA SER A 33 23.34 -8.79 -9.10
C SER A 33 23.93 -8.71 -7.70
N VAL A 34 24.25 -7.51 -7.19
CA VAL A 34 24.80 -7.30 -5.85
C VAL A 34 23.67 -7.16 -4.85
N GLY A 35 23.57 -8.12 -3.92
CA GLY A 35 22.64 -8.09 -2.79
C GLY A 35 23.16 -7.22 -1.64
N ILE A 36 22.34 -7.04 -0.60
CA ILE A 36 22.73 -6.27 0.59
C ILE A 36 23.94 -6.92 1.30
N GLU A 37 23.93 -8.23 1.47
CA GLU A 37 25.01 -8.98 2.11
C GLU A 37 26.34 -8.86 1.35
N ASP A 38 26.30 -8.88 0.01
CA ASP A 38 27.48 -8.69 -0.83
C ASP A 38 27.95 -7.23 -0.80
N TYR A 39 27.03 -6.29 -0.68
CA TYR A 39 27.37 -4.87 -0.53
C TYR A 39 28.12 -4.62 0.79
N GLU A 40 27.74 -5.31 1.86
CA GLU A 40 28.32 -5.21 3.21
C GLU A 40 29.75 -5.73 3.31
N LYS A 41 30.18 -6.65 2.44
CA LYS A 41 31.56 -7.20 2.46
C LYS A 41 32.65 -6.10 2.31
N ASP A 42 32.33 -4.98 1.65
CA ASP A 42 33.23 -3.84 1.49
C ASP A 42 32.51 -2.50 1.77
N LEU A 43 31.71 -2.49 2.84
CA LEU A 43 30.79 -1.40 3.13
C LEU A 43 31.46 -0.03 3.19
N GLY A 44 32.55 0.08 3.95
CA GLY A 44 33.26 1.36 4.16
C GLY A 44 33.73 2.00 2.87
N ASN A 45 34.42 1.23 2.02
CA ASN A 45 34.91 1.73 0.74
C ASN A 45 33.77 2.05 -0.23
N ARG A 46 32.74 1.23 -0.29
CA ARG A 46 31.58 1.45 -1.17
C ARG A 46 30.83 2.72 -0.80
N LEU A 47 30.52 2.93 0.50
CA LEU A 47 29.86 4.15 0.95
C LEU A 47 30.74 5.39 0.75
N TYR A 48 32.06 5.27 0.97
CA TYR A 48 32.99 6.37 0.73
C TYR A 48 33.07 6.73 -0.76
N LYS A 49 33.15 5.75 -1.66
CA LYS A 49 33.12 5.95 -3.12
C LYS A 49 31.80 6.60 -3.56
N LEU A 50 30.65 6.11 -3.06
CA LEU A 50 29.36 6.70 -3.37
C LEU A 50 29.28 8.15 -2.92
N TRP A 51 29.65 8.44 -1.65
CA TRP A 51 29.70 9.81 -1.14
C TRP A 51 30.59 10.72 -1.97
N ASN A 52 31.80 10.25 -2.34
CA ASN A 52 32.74 11.02 -3.19
C ASN A 52 32.12 11.35 -4.55
N ARG A 53 31.53 10.35 -5.21
CA ARG A 53 30.89 10.52 -6.54
C ARG A 53 29.68 11.44 -6.46
N MET A 54 28.86 11.33 -5.41
CA MET A 54 27.74 12.24 -5.21
C MET A 54 28.20 13.68 -4.91
N SER A 55 29.21 13.85 -4.07
CA SER A 55 29.73 15.17 -3.72
C SER A 55 30.48 15.86 -4.87
N SER A 56 31.09 15.10 -5.79
CA SER A 56 31.76 15.64 -7.00
C SER A 56 30.79 15.84 -8.17
N GLY A 57 29.56 15.38 -8.09
CA GLY A 57 28.63 15.42 -9.22
C GLY A 57 28.83 14.31 -10.25
N SER A 58 29.82 13.42 -10.05
CA SER A 58 30.14 12.35 -11.01
C SER A 58 29.31 11.07 -10.84
N TYR A 59 28.47 10.98 -9.81
CA TYR A 59 27.61 9.82 -9.64
C TYR A 59 26.58 9.72 -10.78
N MET A 60 26.59 8.58 -11.47
CA MET A 60 25.62 8.21 -12.50
C MET A 60 24.89 6.94 -12.04
N PRO A 61 23.55 6.94 -12.00
CA PRO A 61 22.79 5.77 -11.62
C PRO A 61 22.86 4.67 -12.69
N ASN A 62 22.79 3.42 -12.24
CA ASN A 62 22.74 2.27 -13.13
C ASN A 62 21.34 2.10 -13.71
N ALA A 63 21.23 1.36 -14.82
CA ALA A 63 19.94 0.94 -15.35
C ALA A 63 19.11 0.19 -14.27
N VAL A 64 17.80 0.34 -14.33
CA VAL A 64 16.90 -0.30 -13.37
C VAL A 64 16.49 -1.68 -13.90
N ARG A 65 16.66 -2.74 -13.11
CA ARG A 65 16.25 -4.09 -13.48
C ARG A 65 14.72 -4.19 -13.54
N LEU A 66 14.19 -4.48 -14.73
CA LEU A 66 12.77 -4.64 -14.96
C LEU A 66 12.30 -6.05 -14.57
N VAL A 67 11.32 -6.13 -13.69
CA VAL A 67 10.63 -7.37 -13.30
C VAL A 67 9.13 -7.17 -13.49
N GLU A 68 8.50 -8.08 -14.22
CA GLU A 68 7.06 -8.05 -14.44
C GLU A 68 6.33 -8.87 -13.39
N ILE A 69 5.49 -8.24 -12.59
CA ILE A 69 4.68 -8.89 -11.57
C ILE A 69 3.24 -9.05 -12.07
N PRO A 70 2.64 -10.27 -12.01
CA PRO A 70 1.26 -10.47 -12.42
C PRO A 70 0.29 -9.66 -11.57
N LYS A 71 -0.70 -9.02 -12.22
CA LYS A 71 -1.77 -8.29 -11.54
C LYS A 71 -2.92 -9.23 -11.17
N PRO A 72 -3.62 -9.01 -10.04
CA PRO A 72 -4.77 -9.83 -9.62
C PRO A 72 -5.98 -9.79 -10.55
N GLY A 73 -5.99 -9.00 -11.58
CA GLY A 73 -7.07 -8.88 -12.58
C GLY A 73 -6.63 -9.21 -14.00
N GLY A 74 -5.47 -9.85 -14.14
CA GLY A 74 -4.83 -10.08 -15.45
C GLY A 74 -3.88 -8.95 -15.83
N GLY A 75 -2.95 -9.24 -16.76
CA GLY A 75 -1.89 -8.34 -17.16
C GLY A 75 -0.70 -8.33 -16.18
N LYS A 76 0.31 -7.53 -16.49
CA LYS A 76 1.56 -7.43 -15.74
C LYS A 76 1.78 -6.00 -15.24
N ARG A 77 2.45 -5.88 -14.11
CA ARG A 77 2.91 -4.60 -13.54
C ARG A 77 4.43 -4.55 -13.65
N PRO A 78 4.99 -3.58 -14.38
CA PRO A 78 6.43 -3.41 -14.42
C PRO A 78 6.92 -2.89 -13.06
N LEU A 79 7.85 -3.62 -12.44
CA LEU A 79 8.57 -3.19 -11.25
C LEU A 79 10.02 -2.93 -11.62
N GLY A 80 10.51 -1.74 -11.33
CA GLY A 80 11.90 -1.40 -11.54
C GLY A 80 12.71 -1.56 -10.25
N ILE A 81 13.72 -2.39 -10.26
CA ILE A 81 14.58 -2.65 -9.09
C ILE A 81 15.93 -1.95 -9.30
N PRO A 82 16.20 -0.82 -8.61
CA PRO A 82 17.51 -0.17 -8.64
C PRO A 82 18.58 -1.02 -7.92
N THR A 83 19.85 -0.77 -8.20
CA THR A 83 20.95 -1.38 -7.44
C THR A 83 20.93 -0.97 -5.97
N VAL A 84 21.64 -1.68 -5.11
CA VAL A 84 21.77 -1.30 -3.69
C VAL A 84 22.37 0.09 -3.56
N GLU A 85 23.40 0.40 -4.35
CA GLU A 85 24.06 1.72 -4.36
C GLU A 85 23.07 2.82 -4.76
N ASP A 86 22.28 2.62 -5.83
CA ASP A 86 21.28 3.60 -6.28
C ASP A 86 20.17 3.79 -5.26
N ARG A 87 19.75 2.73 -4.56
CA ARG A 87 18.78 2.84 -3.46
C ARG A 87 19.32 3.67 -2.30
N ILE A 88 20.59 3.52 -1.95
CA ILE A 88 21.24 4.33 -0.90
C ILE A 88 21.32 5.79 -1.34
N ALA A 89 21.72 6.06 -2.58
CA ALA A 89 21.77 7.41 -3.11
C ALA A 89 20.40 8.10 -3.11
N GLN A 90 19.36 7.40 -3.56
CA GLN A 90 17.98 7.89 -3.54
C GLN A 90 17.47 8.09 -2.10
N GLN A 91 17.78 7.16 -1.20
CA GLN A 91 17.38 7.27 0.21
C GLN A 91 18.06 8.45 0.90
N ALA A 92 19.30 8.77 0.54
CA ALA A 92 19.98 9.97 1.04
C ALA A 92 19.24 11.25 0.58
N ALA A 93 18.82 11.31 -0.67
CA ALA A 93 18.03 12.43 -1.17
C ALA A 93 16.67 12.51 -0.46
N VAL A 94 15.98 11.38 -0.25
CA VAL A 94 14.71 11.33 0.50
C VAL A 94 14.90 11.87 1.91
N LEU A 95 15.88 11.36 2.67
CA LEU A 95 16.15 11.81 4.04
C LEU A 95 16.47 13.31 4.12
N PHE A 96 17.02 13.88 3.06
CA PHE A 96 17.35 15.29 2.95
C PHE A 96 16.13 16.16 2.67
N ILE A 97 15.26 15.76 1.72
CA ILE A 97 14.15 16.61 1.25
C ILE A 97 12.83 16.37 1.99
N GLU A 98 12.58 15.15 2.49
CA GLU A 98 11.29 14.79 3.09
C GLU A 98 10.90 15.67 4.28
N PRO A 99 11.81 16.06 5.21
CA PRO A 99 11.47 16.93 6.33
C PRO A 99 10.95 18.31 5.92
N SER A 100 11.37 18.83 4.76
CA SER A 100 10.92 20.13 4.24
C SER A 100 9.69 20.03 3.34
N ILE A 101 9.51 18.90 2.64
CA ILE A 101 8.40 18.71 1.69
C ILE A 101 7.14 18.14 2.36
N ASP A 102 7.28 17.19 3.30
CA ASP A 102 6.12 16.52 3.92
C ASP A 102 5.14 17.50 4.61
N PRO A 103 5.60 18.55 5.33
CA PRO A 103 4.71 19.54 5.93
C PRO A 103 3.86 20.32 4.92
N CYS A 104 4.29 20.40 3.65
CA CYS A 104 3.55 21.10 2.58
C CYS A 104 2.37 20.29 2.05
N PHE A 105 2.38 18.96 2.24
CA PHE A 105 1.31 18.11 1.74
C PHE A 105 -0.01 18.32 2.48
N ASP A 106 -1.11 18.11 1.75
CA ASP A 106 -2.45 18.22 2.32
C ASP A 106 -2.66 17.24 3.48
N GLN A 107 -3.43 17.67 4.48
CA GLN A 107 -3.77 16.85 5.65
C GLN A 107 -4.55 15.58 5.30
N ASP A 108 -5.27 15.58 4.18
CA ASP A 108 -6.07 14.46 3.67
C ASP A 108 -5.30 13.60 2.63
N SER A 109 -4.00 13.82 2.48
CA SER A 109 -3.07 12.96 1.77
C SER A 109 -2.33 12.06 2.77
N TYR A 110 -2.43 10.73 2.59
CA TYR A 110 -1.98 9.74 3.60
C TYR A 110 -0.88 8.80 3.09
N GLY A 111 -0.86 8.48 1.79
CA GLY A 111 0.04 7.47 1.24
C GLY A 111 1.50 7.89 1.27
N TYR A 112 2.39 6.94 1.64
CA TYR A 112 3.85 7.12 1.63
C TYR A 112 4.36 8.32 2.46
N ARG A 113 3.67 8.69 3.51
CA ARG A 113 4.04 9.81 4.37
C ARG A 113 4.39 9.33 5.77
N PRO A 114 5.40 9.97 6.45
CA PRO A 114 5.70 9.69 7.85
C PRO A 114 4.46 9.95 8.73
N ASN A 115 4.26 9.09 9.72
CA ASN A 115 3.17 9.21 10.71
C ASN A 115 1.75 9.24 10.14
N ARG A 116 1.55 8.82 8.90
CA ARG A 116 0.24 8.66 8.24
C ARG A 116 0.02 7.20 7.85
N SER A 117 -1.18 6.71 8.01
CA SER A 117 -1.50 5.33 7.71
C SER A 117 -2.76 5.18 6.85
N ALA A 118 -2.88 4.03 6.18
CA ALA A 118 -4.12 3.66 5.49
C ALA A 118 -5.32 3.60 6.44
N SER A 119 -5.10 3.25 7.72
CA SER A 119 -6.16 3.23 8.72
C SER A 119 -6.72 4.62 9.00
N ASP A 120 -5.89 5.66 8.96
CA ASP A 120 -6.32 7.04 9.19
C ASP A 120 -7.19 7.51 8.01
N ALA A 121 -6.76 7.21 6.78
CA ALA A 121 -7.56 7.49 5.58
C ALA A 121 -8.93 6.79 5.63
N ILE A 122 -8.97 5.50 5.99
CA ILE A 122 -10.22 4.72 6.10
C ILE A 122 -11.12 5.28 7.21
N ALA A 123 -10.55 5.67 8.35
CA ALA A 123 -11.31 6.27 9.45
C ALA A 123 -11.95 7.59 9.01
N LYS A 124 -11.20 8.43 8.30
CA LYS A 124 -11.67 9.71 7.79
C LYS A 124 -12.74 9.54 6.70
N ALA A 125 -12.50 8.64 5.76
CA ALA A 125 -13.49 8.26 4.73
C ALA A 125 -14.79 7.75 5.37
N ARG A 126 -14.70 6.91 6.40
CA ARG A 126 -15.87 6.45 7.15
C ARG A 126 -16.66 7.60 7.75
N GLU A 127 -16.00 8.55 8.42
CA GLU A 127 -16.62 9.76 8.99
C GLU A 127 -17.37 10.54 7.91
N ARG A 128 -16.71 10.78 6.77
CA ARG A 128 -17.27 11.59 5.68
C ARG A 128 -18.42 10.90 4.94
N CYS A 129 -18.39 9.59 4.78
CA CYS A 129 -19.53 8.84 4.21
C CYS A 129 -20.82 8.95 5.04
N PHE A 130 -20.73 9.29 6.35
CA PHE A 130 -21.91 9.63 7.14
C PHE A 130 -22.51 10.97 6.75
N LYS A 131 -21.65 11.96 6.46
CA LYS A 131 -22.06 13.35 6.18
C LYS A 131 -22.48 13.54 4.73
N PHE A 132 -21.73 12.95 3.80
CA PHE A 132 -21.90 13.12 2.36
C PHE A 132 -22.64 11.94 1.74
N GLY A 133 -23.52 12.24 0.79
CA GLY A 133 -24.38 11.23 0.14
C GLY A 133 -23.75 10.54 -1.04
N TRP A 134 -22.68 11.10 -1.60
CA TRP A 134 -22.04 10.64 -2.83
C TRP A 134 -20.53 10.62 -2.70
N VAL A 135 -19.91 9.67 -3.37
CA VAL A 135 -18.46 9.53 -3.46
C VAL A 135 -18.07 9.42 -4.92
N LEU A 136 -17.09 10.20 -5.34
CA LEU A 136 -16.37 10.01 -6.59
C LEU A 136 -15.11 9.21 -6.26
N ASP A 137 -15.08 7.95 -6.69
CA ASP A 137 -13.94 7.03 -6.58
C ASP A 137 -13.12 7.12 -7.87
N MET A 138 -11.86 7.51 -7.78
CA MET A 138 -11.02 7.84 -8.93
C MET A 138 -9.84 6.89 -9.07
N ASP A 139 -9.59 6.45 -10.30
CA ASP A 139 -8.41 5.66 -10.69
C ASP A 139 -7.65 6.41 -11.79
N ILE A 140 -6.35 6.65 -11.56
CA ILE A 140 -5.48 7.30 -12.56
C ILE A 140 -4.83 6.21 -13.41
N SER A 141 -4.97 6.30 -14.73
CA SER A 141 -4.41 5.32 -15.66
C SER A 141 -2.88 5.34 -15.63
N LYS A 142 -2.26 4.22 -15.23
CA LYS A 142 -0.79 4.02 -15.23
C LYS A 142 -0.02 5.19 -14.60
N PHE A 143 -0.50 5.74 -13.50
CA PHE A 143 -0.01 6.97 -12.90
C PHE A 143 1.52 7.06 -12.85
N PHE A 144 2.20 6.11 -12.21
CA PHE A 144 3.66 6.11 -12.10
C PHE A 144 4.39 6.07 -13.45
N ASP A 145 3.77 5.51 -14.48
CA ASP A 145 4.38 5.35 -15.79
C ASP A 145 4.17 6.58 -16.70
N THR A 146 3.25 7.48 -16.32
CA THR A 146 2.84 8.62 -17.14
C THR A 146 3.16 9.98 -16.54
N ILE A 147 3.77 10.05 -15.37
CA ILE A 147 4.20 11.32 -14.76
C ILE A 147 5.14 12.07 -15.72
N ASP A 148 4.75 13.28 -16.10
CA ASP A 148 5.56 14.14 -16.94
C ASP A 148 6.77 14.68 -16.19
N HIS A 149 7.98 14.53 -16.76
CA HIS A 149 9.23 14.89 -16.09
C HIS A 149 9.38 16.42 -15.93
N ASP A 150 8.93 17.22 -16.90
CA ASP A 150 9.08 18.68 -16.84
C ASP A 150 8.14 19.28 -15.80
N LEU A 151 6.89 18.82 -15.76
CA LEU A 151 5.93 19.25 -14.75
C LEU A 151 6.36 18.79 -13.34
N LEU A 152 6.87 17.57 -13.23
CA LEU A 152 7.40 17.06 -11.96
C LEU A 152 8.60 17.91 -11.50
N MET A 153 9.55 18.19 -12.39
CA MET A 153 10.71 19.01 -12.03
C MET A 153 10.35 20.43 -11.63
N LYS A 154 9.35 21.04 -12.26
CA LYS A 154 8.81 22.33 -11.81
C LYS A 154 8.30 22.27 -10.37
N ALA A 155 7.60 21.19 -10.00
CA ALA A 155 7.12 21.00 -8.63
C ALA A 155 8.30 20.78 -7.66
N VAL A 156 9.32 19.99 -8.05
CA VAL A 156 10.51 19.75 -7.25
C VAL A 156 11.30 21.03 -7.01
N GLU A 157 11.57 21.81 -8.07
CA GLU A 157 12.35 23.06 -8.01
C GLU A 157 11.68 24.15 -7.18
N HIS A 158 10.36 24.08 -7.01
CA HIS A 158 9.62 24.98 -6.12
C HIS A 158 9.98 24.76 -4.64
N HIS A 159 10.32 23.54 -4.25
CA HIS A 159 10.61 23.15 -2.86
C HIS A 159 12.09 22.90 -2.57
N VAL A 160 12.85 22.50 -3.58
CA VAL A 160 14.24 22.06 -3.43
C VAL A 160 15.15 23.01 -4.15
N ARG A 161 16.09 23.62 -3.44
CA ARG A 161 17.10 24.55 -3.99
C ARG A 161 18.47 23.89 -4.16
N GLU A 162 18.70 22.76 -3.52
CA GLU A 162 19.99 22.07 -3.50
C GLU A 162 20.28 21.46 -4.87
N LYS A 163 21.32 21.99 -5.50
CA LYS A 163 21.72 21.63 -6.86
C LYS A 163 22.01 20.14 -7.03
N TRP A 164 22.60 19.50 -6.00
CA TRP A 164 22.91 18.07 -6.06
C TRP A 164 21.62 17.20 -6.09
N VAL A 165 20.60 17.57 -5.32
CA VAL A 165 19.31 16.85 -5.31
C VAL A 165 18.63 16.97 -6.66
N LEU A 166 18.55 18.19 -7.20
CA LEU A 166 17.95 18.45 -8.53
C LEU A 166 18.70 17.69 -9.63
N LEU A 167 20.03 17.69 -9.60
CA LEU A 167 20.85 16.94 -10.56
C LEU A 167 20.52 15.44 -10.53
N TYR A 168 20.47 14.84 -9.34
CA TYR A 168 20.28 13.40 -9.23
C TYR A 168 18.83 12.98 -9.48
N ILE A 169 17.83 13.76 -9.09
CA ILE A 169 16.44 13.50 -9.48
C ILE A 169 16.32 13.47 -11.01
N ARG A 170 16.88 14.45 -11.73
CA ARG A 170 16.89 14.46 -13.21
C ARG A 170 17.52 13.21 -13.79
N ARG A 171 18.65 12.74 -13.21
CA ARG A 171 19.33 11.52 -13.64
C ARG A 171 18.45 10.29 -13.37
N TRP A 172 17.88 10.13 -12.17
CA TRP A 172 17.04 8.98 -11.83
C TRP A 172 15.74 8.91 -12.66
N LEU A 173 15.18 10.04 -13.03
CA LEU A 173 14.01 10.08 -13.92
C LEU A 173 14.30 9.53 -15.32
N LYS A 174 15.52 9.73 -15.83
CA LYS A 174 15.97 9.32 -17.18
C LYS A 174 16.63 7.95 -17.24
N VAL A 175 16.81 7.28 -16.08
CA VAL A 175 17.46 5.97 -16.06
C VAL A 175 16.64 4.95 -16.84
N PRO A 176 17.25 4.19 -17.78
CA PRO A 176 16.54 3.19 -18.55
C PRO A 176 16.21 1.94 -17.74
N TYR A 177 15.21 1.19 -18.20
CA TYR A 177 14.99 -0.17 -17.75
C TYR A 177 15.89 -1.15 -18.50
N ARG A 178 16.30 -2.21 -17.79
CA ARG A 178 16.99 -3.36 -18.39
C ARG A 178 16.16 -4.60 -18.18
N THR A 179 15.77 -5.25 -19.27
CA THR A 179 14.98 -6.49 -19.25
C THR A 179 15.85 -7.69 -18.86
N SER A 180 15.22 -8.82 -18.51
CA SER A 180 15.93 -10.09 -18.27
C SER A 180 16.68 -10.62 -19.51
N LYS A 181 16.30 -10.17 -20.70
CA LYS A 181 16.97 -10.49 -21.97
C LYS A 181 18.16 -9.56 -22.28
N GLY A 182 18.44 -8.57 -21.43
CA GLY A 182 19.52 -7.60 -21.63
C GLY A 182 19.13 -6.38 -22.47
N GLU A 183 17.88 -6.29 -22.95
CA GLU A 183 17.39 -5.15 -23.72
C GLU A 183 17.30 -3.90 -22.84
N THR A 184 17.62 -2.75 -23.40
CA THR A 184 17.50 -1.45 -22.73
C THR A 184 16.30 -0.72 -23.26
N ILE A 185 15.43 -0.26 -22.35
CA ILE A 185 14.23 0.52 -22.67
C ILE A 185 14.39 1.92 -22.09
N GLU A 186 14.58 2.89 -22.96
CA GLU A 186 14.72 4.29 -22.59
C GLU A 186 13.40 4.85 -22.02
N ARG A 187 13.53 5.89 -21.19
CA ARG A 187 12.39 6.50 -20.52
C ARG A 187 12.39 8.00 -20.70
N THR A 188 11.27 8.50 -21.21
CA THR A 188 11.00 9.94 -21.42
C THR A 188 9.97 10.50 -20.45
N MET A 189 9.24 9.63 -19.74
CA MET A 189 8.21 9.96 -18.74
C MET A 189 8.15 8.92 -17.64
N GLY A 190 7.41 9.21 -16.61
CA GLY A 190 7.14 8.32 -15.49
C GLY A 190 8.26 8.23 -14.46
N VAL A 191 7.94 7.63 -13.34
CA VAL A 191 8.86 7.32 -12.22
C VAL A 191 8.89 5.81 -12.02
N PRO A 192 10.08 5.16 -11.94
CA PRO A 192 10.15 3.70 -11.79
C PRO A 192 9.38 3.23 -10.56
N GLN A 193 8.42 2.34 -10.77
CA GLN A 193 7.75 1.66 -9.66
C GLN A 193 8.77 0.77 -8.95
N GLY A 194 9.08 1.11 -7.69
CA GLY A 194 10.14 0.46 -6.90
C GLY A 194 11.38 1.33 -6.66
N SER A 195 11.46 2.53 -7.23
CA SER A 195 12.46 3.52 -6.83
C SER A 195 12.16 4.05 -5.42
N VAL A 196 13.22 4.31 -4.65
CA VAL A 196 13.08 4.77 -3.25
C VAL A 196 12.53 6.20 -3.18
N ILE A 197 12.94 7.06 -4.11
CA ILE A 197 12.47 8.47 -4.17
C ILE A 197 11.11 8.60 -4.85
N GLY A 198 10.67 7.58 -5.60
CA GLY A 198 9.44 7.60 -6.38
C GLY A 198 8.19 8.02 -5.61
N PRO A 199 7.92 7.45 -4.42
CA PRO A 199 6.76 7.82 -3.60
C PRO A 199 6.70 9.30 -3.24
N VAL A 200 7.82 9.92 -2.86
CA VAL A 200 7.88 11.36 -2.51
C VAL A 200 7.61 12.21 -3.75
N LEU A 201 8.23 11.87 -4.89
CA LEU A 201 8.03 12.59 -6.15
C LEU A 201 6.59 12.46 -6.66
N ALA A 202 6.01 11.26 -6.57
CA ALA A 202 4.62 11.00 -6.94
C ALA A 202 3.64 11.80 -6.08
N ASN A 203 3.87 11.84 -4.76
CA ASN A 203 3.07 12.67 -3.86
C ASN A 203 3.20 14.15 -4.16
N LEU A 204 4.40 14.63 -4.47
CA LEU A 204 4.63 16.03 -4.80
C LEU A 204 3.93 16.41 -6.11
N PHE A 205 3.96 15.54 -7.11
CA PHE A 205 3.23 15.74 -8.35
C PHE A 205 1.72 15.84 -8.13
N LEU A 206 1.13 14.90 -7.37
CA LEU A 206 -0.30 14.92 -7.07
C LEU A 206 -0.71 16.05 -6.13
N HIS A 207 0.18 16.51 -5.27
CA HIS A 207 -0.07 17.68 -4.44
C HIS A 207 -0.43 18.90 -5.29
N TYR A 208 0.30 19.16 -6.38
CA TYR A 208 0.03 20.27 -7.29
C TYR A 208 -1.07 19.97 -8.30
N THR A 209 -1.11 18.74 -8.81
CA THR A 209 -2.12 18.36 -9.80
C THR A 209 -3.51 18.32 -9.19
N PHE A 210 -3.63 17.80 -7.95
CA PHE A 210 -4.91 17.51 -7.33
C PHE A 210 -5.09 18.22 -5.97
N ASP A 211 -4.28 17.93 -4.94
CA ASP A 211 -4.56 18.36 -3.56
C ASP A 211 -4.74 19.87 -3.43
N LYS A 212 -3.72 20.62 -3.81
CA LYS A 212 -3.71 22.10 -3.72
C LYS A 212 -4.76 22.72 -4.65
N TRP A 213 -4.91 22.14 -5.84
CA TRP A 213 -5.92 22.59 -6.80
C TRP A 213 -7.35 22.41 -6.24
N MET A 214 -7.64 21.25 -5.62
CA MET A 214 -8.93 21.02 -4.96
C MET A 214 -9.18 22.01 -3.81
N ARG A 215 -8.19 22.32 -3.00
CA ARG A 215 -8.34 23.28 -1.88
C ARG A 215 -8.63 24.70 -2.37
N ILE A 216 -8.09 25.08 -3.52
CA ILE A 216 -8.30 26.41 -4.10
C ILE A 216 -9.68 26.51 -4.77
N HIS A 217 -10.04 25.54 -5.60
CA HIS A 217 -11.23 25.63 -6.45
C HIS A 217 -12.48 24.98 -5.84
N TYR A 218 -12.31 23.97 -4.97
CA TYR A 218 -13.39 23.17 -4.38
C TYR A 218 -13.18 22.93 -2.88
N PRO A 219 -13.00 23.98 -2.06
CA PRO A 219 -12.64 23.85 -0.63
C PRO A 219 -13.69 23.08 0.18
N ASN A 220 -14.95 23.08 -0.26
CA ASN A 220 -16.07 22.41 0.40
C ASN A 220 -16.24 20.94 -0.02
N ILE A 221 -15.43 20.43 -0.94
CA ILE A 221 -15.43 19.01 -1.33
C ILE A 221 -14.25 18.32 -0.68
N PRO A 222 -14.44 17.63 0.44
CA PRO A 222 -13.36 16.89 1.09
C PRO A 222 -13.00 15.63 0.30
N PHE A 223 -11.74 15.22 0.45
CA PHE A 223 -11.21 14.03 -0.22
C PHE A 223 -10.28 13.26 0.72
N GLU A 224 -10.01 12.00 0.44
CA GLU A 224 -8.89 11.24 0.95
C GLU A 224 -8.07 10.73 -0.23
N ARG A 225 -6.75 10.93 -0.14
CA ARG A 225 -5.81 10.43 -1.12
C ARG A 225 -4.75 9.54 -0.48
N TYR A 226 -4.60 8.34 -0.99
CA TYR A 226 -3.53 7.43 -0.62
C TYR A 226 -2.72 7.05 -1.88
N ALA A 227 -1.62 7.76 -2.13
CA ALA A 227 -0.91 7.74 -3.41
C ALA A 227 -1.84 8.14 -4.57
N ASP A 228 -2.07 7.25 -5.53
CA ASP A 228 -2.99 7.40 -6.66
C ASP A 228 -4.45 7.01 -6.35
N ASP A 229 -4.69 6.22 -5.29
CA ASP A 229 -6.05 5.91 -4.82
C ASP A 229 -6.69 7.15 -4.18
N THR A 230 -7.75 7.68 -4.78
CA THR A 230 -8.37 8.93 -4.33
C THR A 230 -9.89 8.85 -4.34
N ILE A 231 -10.52 9.31 -3.27
CA ILE A 231 -11.98 9.44 -3.16
C ILE A 231 -12.36 10.87 -2.78
N CYS A 232 -13.41 11.42 -3.41
CA CYS A 232 -13.97 12.73 -3.09
C CYS A 232 -15.40 12.60 -2.59
N HIS A 233 -15.77 13.38 -1.57
CA HIS A 233 -17.11 13.32 -0.96
C HIS A 233 -17.97 14.48 -1.43
N CYS A 234 -19.09 14.16 -2.07
CA CYS A 234 -20.04 15.10 -2.66
C CYS A 234 -21.39 15.08 -1.94
N VAL A 235 -22.05 16.22 -1.88
CA VAL A 235 -23.38 16.35 -1.26
C VAL A 235 -24.49 15.85 -2.18
N SER A 236 -24.31 15.98 -3.51
CA SER A 236 -25.29 15.60 -4.51
C SER A 236 -24.66 14.84 -5.68
N LYS A 237 -25.52 14.13 -6.43
CA LYS A 237 -25.16 13.45 -7.67
C LYS A 237 -24.59 14.44 -8.70
N ALA A 238 -25.29 15.53 -8.94
CA ALA A 238 -24.89 16.55 -9.90
C ALA A 238 -23.51 17.13 -9.56
N GLN A 239 -23.20 17.34 -8.27
CA GLN A 239 -21.88 17.77 -7.83
C GLN A 239 -20.80 16.73 -8.15
N ALA A 240 -21.09 15.43 -7.97
CA ALA A 240 -20.13 14.37 -8.27
C ALA A 240 -19.88 14.21 -9.77
N GLU A 241 -20.93 14.35 -10.60
CA GLU A 241 -20.84 14.33 -12.07
C GLU A 241 -20.02 15.51 -12.57
N TYR A 242 -20.36 16.73 -12.15
CA TYR A 242 -19.61 17.93 -12.46
C TYR A 242 -18.15 17.84 -12.05
N LEU A 243 -17.88 17.41 -10.82
CA LEU A 243 -16.51 17.25 -10.32
C LEU A 243 -15.70 16.25 -11.17
N LYS A 244 -16.33 15.15 -11.60
CA LYS A 244 -15.69 14.15 -12.48
C LYS A 244 -15.25 14.78 -13.81
N GLU A 245 -16.11 15.58 -14.44
CA GLU A 245 -15.78 16.26 -15.70
C GLU A 245 -14.64 17.25 -15.53
N VAL A 246 -14.72 18.09 -14.51
CA VAL A 246 -13.69 19.10 -14.23
C VAL A 246 -12.35 18.47 -13.89
N LEU A 247 -12.35 17.40 -13.08
CA LEU A 247 -11.12 16.66 -12.76
C LEU A 247 -10.54 15.95 -13.98
N THR A 248 -11.38 15.46 -14.90
CA THR A 248 -10.90 14.89 -16.16
C THR A 248 -10.09 15.93 -16.93
N CYS A 249 -10.64 17.13 -17.16
CA CYS A 249 -9.93 18.23 -17.81
C CYS A 249 -8.66 18.65 -17.05
N ARG A 250 -8.73 18.70 -15.70
CA ARG A 250 -7.58 19.08 -14.88
C ARG A 250 -6.43 18.07 -15.00
N PHE A 251 -6.72 16.77 -14.96
CA PHE A 251 -5.70 15.74 -15.11
C PHE A 251 -5.08 15.75 -16.51
N GLU A 252 -5.88 15.99 -17.56
CA GLU A 252 -5.39 16.14 -18.93
C GLU A 252 -4.43 17.33 -19.07
N GLN A 253 -4.72 18.49 -18.45
CA GLN A 253 -3.81 19.63 -18.38
C GLN A 253 -2.47 19.26 -17.73
N CYS A 254 -2.48 18.31 -16.79
CA CYS A 254 -1.28 17.79 -16.13
C CYS A 254 -0.67 16.56 -16.82
N ARG A 255 -1.11 16.26 -18.06
CA ARG A 255 -0.65 15.12 -18.87
C ARG A 255 -0.92 13.76 -18.23
N LEU A 256 -1.94 13.69 -17.35
CA LEU A 256 -2.47 12.45 -16.78
C LEU A 256 -3.83 12.11 -17.38
N LYS A 257 -4.25 10.87 -17.24
CA LYS A 257 -5.56 10.42 -17.72
C LYS A 257 -6.30 9.65 -16.62
N LEU A 258 -7.54 10.03 -16.33
CA LEU A 258 -8.43 9.24 -15.50
C LEU A 258 -8.86 7.95 -16.24
N ASN A 259 -8.96 6.86 -15.50
CA ASN A 259 -9.48 5.62 -16.04
C ASN A 259 -11.02 5.67 -16.03
N ALA A 260 -11.63 5.82 -17.20
CA ALA A 260 -13.08 5.99 -17.33
C ALA A 260 -13.88 4.77 -16.81
N GLU A 261 -13.34 3.55 -16.97
CA GLU A 261 -14.03 2.32 -16.53
C GLU A 261 -13.98 2.12 -15.03
N LYS A 262 -12.91 2.58 -14.37
CA LYS A 262 -12.72 2.39 -12.94
C LYS A 262 -13.12 3.61 -12.11
N THR A 263 -13.15 4.80 -12.70
CA THR A 263 -13.61 6.02 -12.03
C THR A 263 -15.12 6.01 -11.92
N LYS A 264 -15.65 5.91 -10.69
CA LYS A 264 -17.05 5.65 -10.41
C LYS A 264 -17.67 6.68 -9.49
N ILE A 265 -18.92 6.99 -9.74
CA ILE A 265 -19.77 7.76 -8.82
C ILE A 265 -20.59 6.77 -8.02
N VAL A 266 -20.42 6.78 -6.72
CA VAL A 266 -21.03 5.83 -5.78
C VAL A 266 -21.94 6.56 -4.82
N GLN A 267 -23.16 6.06 -4.66
CA GLN A 267 -24.05 6.56 -3.63
C GLN A 267 -23.72 5.91 -2.27
N CYS A 268 -23.83 6.68 -1.21
CA CYS A 268 -23.71 6.22 0.19
C CYS A 268 -25.10 6.15 0.87
N PRO A 269 -25.93 5.12 0.59
CA PRO A 269 -27.23 5.01 1.22
C PRO A 269 -27.12 4.73 2.72
N THR A 270 -28.15 5.17 3.49
CA THR A 270 -28.27 4.92 4.94
C THR A 270 -29.73 4.69 5.27
N SER A 271 -30.06 4.51 6.54
CA SER A 271 -31.47 4.47 6.97
C SER A 271 -32.26 5.74 6.59
N THR A 272 -31.61 6.87 6.47
CA THR A 272 -32.24 8.18 6.13
C THR A 272 -32.04 8.56 4.64
N ARG A 273 -31.12 7.96 3.94
CA ARG A 273 -30.81 8.22 2.52
C ARG A 273 -31.17 6.97 1.69
N LYS A 274 -32.30 7.00 0.99
CA LYS A 274 -32.76 5.88 0.15
C LYS A 274 -31.79 5.65 -1.01
N LYS A 275 -31.67 4.39 -1.42
CA LYS A 275 -30.88 4.00 -2.60
C LYS A 275 -31.54 4.54 -3.88
N VAL A 276 -30.72 5.12 -4.77
CA VAL A 276 -31.13 5.57 -6.09
C VAL A 276 -30.80 4.47 -7.10
N GLU A 277 -31.75 4.14 -7.96
CA GLU A 277 -31.52 3.16 -9.05
C GLU A 277 -30.49 3.67 -10.07
N GLY A 278 -29.79 2.74 -10.69
CA GLY A 278 -28.76 3.04 -11.69
C GLY A 278 -27.37 3.42 -11.14
N TYR A 279 -27.20 3.51 -9.82
CA TYR A 279 -25.91 3.82 -9.21
C TYR A 279 -25.37 2.69 -8.33
N GLU A 280 -24.03 2.52 -8.37
CA GLU A 280 -23.36 1.64 -7.42
C GLU A 280 -23.55 2.17 -5.99
N ALA A 281 -23.72 1.26 -5.03
CA ALA A 281 -23.87 1.57 -3.62
C ALA A 281 -22.77 0.91 -2.78
N SER A 282 -21.60 0.75 -3.38
CA SER A 282 -20.38 0.24 -2.74
C SER A 282 -19.14 0.62 -3.52
N PHE A 283 -18.03 0.85 -2.82
CA PHE A 283 -16.71 1.02 -3.42
C PHE A 283 -15.63 0.35 -2.57
N ASP A 284 -14.50 -0.01 -3.19
CA ASP A 284 -13.34 -0.56 -2.51
C ASP A 284 -12.29 0.54 -2.31
N PHE A 285 -11.85 0.75 -1.08
CA PHE A 285 -10.76 1.67 -0.76
C PHE A 285 -9.79 1.03 0.22
N LEU A 286 -8.52 0.98 -0.15
CA LEU A 286 -7.41 0.44 0.67
C LEU A 286 -7.70 -0.96 1.25
N GLY A 287 -8.26 -1.85 0.44
CA GLY A 287 -8.56 -3.22 0.86
C GLY A 287 -9.82 -3.42 1.69
N TYR A 288 -10.61 -2.37 1.86
CA TYR A 288 -11.92 -2.40 2.48
C TYR A 288 -13.01 -2.09 1.46
N THR A 289 -14.16 -2.75 1.59
CA THR A 289 -15.38 -2.40 0.86
C THR A 289 -16.27 -1.56 1.76
N PHE A 290 -16.56 -0.35 1.30
CA PHE A 290 -17.57 0.54 1.89
C PHE A 290 -18.93 0.22 1.28
N GLN A 291 -19.90 -0.10 2.10
CA GLN A 291 -21.28 -0.41 1.68
C GLN A 291 -22.27 -0.30 2.84
N CYS A 292 -23.56 -0.35 2.56
CA CYS A 292 -24.60 -0.44 3.57
C CYS A 292 -24.42 -1.68 4.45
N ARG A 293 -24.41 -1.48 5.77
CA ARG A 293 -24.34 -2.54 6.76
C ARG A 293 -25.27 -2.23 7.92
N LYS A 294 -25.91 -3.27 8.46
CA LYS A 294 -26.65 -3.15 9.70
C LYS A 294 -25.70 -2.86 10.85
N SER A 295 -26.03 -1.89 11.67
CA SER A 295 -25.27 -1.49 12.85
C SER A 295 -26.23 -1.36 14.03
N TRP A 296 -25.73 -1.63 15.24
CA TRP A 296 -26.53 -1.55 16.45
C TRP A 296 -26.17 -0.31 17.26
N ASN A 297 -27.13 0.55 17.51
CA ASN A 297 -26.95 1.68 18.42
C ASN A 297 -27.26 1.22 19.85
N ARG A 298 -26.22 1.08 20.67
CA ARG A 298 -26.35 0.62 22.06
C ARG A 298 -27.14 1.59 22.95
N LYS A 299 -27.08 2.89 22.68
CA LYS A 299 -27.80 3.91 23.48
C LYS A 299 -29.27 3.91 23.21
N GLN A 300 -29.69 3.68 21.98
CA GLN A 300 -31.09 3.69 21.54
C GLN A 300 -31.69 2.30 21.40
N CYS A 301 -30.90 1.24 21.62
CA CYS A 301 -31.30 -0.15 21.44
C CYS A 301 -31.96 -0.41 20.07
N GLN A 302 -31.49 0.25 19.02
CA GLN A 302 -32.06 0.16 17.68
C GLN A 302 -31.03 -0.32 16.64
N CYS A 303 -31.53 -1.12 15.70
CA CYS A 303 -30.77 -1.49 14.50
C CYS A 303 -30.98 -0.40 13.45
N PHE A 304 -29.88 0.11 12.91
CA PHE A 304 -29.89 1.09 11.81
C PHE A 304 -28.93 0.66 10.70
N THR A 305 -29.18 1.15 9.51
CA THR A 305 -28.31 0.92 8.36
C THR A 305 -27.38 2.10 8.17
N SER A 306 -26.10 1.83 8.06
CA SER A 306 -25.07 2.83 7.81
C SER A 306 -24.09 2.37 6.74
N PHE A 307 -23.44 3.34 6.10
CA PHE A 307 -22.43 3.07 5.08
C PHE A 307 -21.06 2.89 5.74
N LEU A 308 -20.60 1.64 5.84
CA LEU A 308 -19.47 1.26 6.69
C LEU A 308 -18.43 0.42 5.94
N PRO A 309 -17.14 0.60 6.25
CA PRO A 309 -16.06 -0.24 5.73
C PRO A 309 -16.01 -1.60 6.43
N ALA A 310 -15.71 -2.64 5.68
CA ALA A 310 -15.25 -3.93 6.17
C ALA A 310 -14.29 -4.54 5.17
N ILE A 311 -13.51 -5.54 5.56
CA ILE A 311 -12.56 -6.22 4.68
C ILE A 311 -13.20 -6.57 3.32
N SER A 312 -12.53 -6.22 2.23
CA SER A 312 -13.06 -6.44 0.88
C SER A 312 -13.01 -7.93 0.49
N LYS A 313 -13.92 -8.33 -0.41
CA LYS A 313 -13.90 -9.70 -0.97
C LYS A 313 -12.57 -10.03 -1.62
N LYS A 314 -11.94 -9.06 -2.30
CA LYS A 314 -10.61 -9.19 -2.90
C LYS A 314 -9.53 -9.46 -1.84
N SER A 315 -9.58 -8.72 -0.73
CA SER A 315 -8.65 -8.93 0.40
C SER A 315 -8.88 -10.29 1.06
N VAL A 316 -10.12 -10.69 1.31
CA VAL A 316 -10.44 -12.04 1.85
C VAL A 316 -9.85 -13.13 0.96
N LYS A 317 -10.04 -13.02 -0.36
CA LYS A 317 -9.48 -13.99 -1.32
C LYS A 317 -7.95 -14.06 -1.22
N LYS A 318 -7.27 -12.91 -1.18
CA LYS A 318 -5.80 -12.86 -1.00
C LYS A 318 -5.34 -13.52 0.30
N LEU A 319 -6.05 -13.30 1.42
CA LEU A 319 -5.71 -13.92 2.68
C LEU A 319 -5.90 -15.45 2.63
N HIS A 320 -6.97 -15.93 1.99
CA HIS A 320 -7.18 -17.36 1.80
C HIS A 320 -6.13 -17.99 0.87
N GLU A 321 -5.73 -17.30 -0.19
CA GLU A 321 -4.63 -17.73 -1.07
C GLU A 321 -3.32 -17.81 -0.29
N LYS A 322 -3.03 -16.82 0.55
CA LYS A 322 -1.84 -16.83 1.41
C LYS A 322 -1.84 -17.99 2.42
N MET A 323 -2.99 -18.31 3.00
CA MET A 323 -3.14 -19.49 3.86
C MET A 323 -2.86 -20.81 3.10
N LYS A 324 -3.22 -20.90 1.81
CA LYS A 324 -2.89 -22.07 0.97
C LYS A 324 -1.40 -22.16 0.66
N GLU A 325 -0.71 -21.02 0.48
CA GLU A 325 0.73 -20.98 0.22
C GLU A 325 1.56 -21.55 1.39
N TRP A 326 1.07 -21.54 2.63
CA TRP A 326 1.73 -22.18 3.76
C TRP A 326 1.88 -23.69 3.60
N LYS A 327 1.09 -24.32 2.70
CA LYS A 327 1.15 -25.75 2.39
C LYS A 327 1.19 -26.64 3.65
N LEU A 328 0.44 -26.28 4.68
CA LEU A 328 0.46 -27.01 5.97
C LEU A 328 0.24 -28.51 5.82
N HIS A 329 -0.45 -28.92 4.75
CA HIS A 329 -0.65 -30.33 4.42
C HIS A 329 0.63 -31.11 4.11
N SER A 330 1.74 -30.46 3.75
CA SER A 330 3.06 -31.08 3.55
C SER A 330 3.94 -31.07 4.80
N HIS A 331 3.55 -30.31 5.85
CA HIS A 331 4.28 -30.22 7.11
C HIS A 331 3.60 -31.03 8.23
N LEU A 332 3.43 -32.35 7.98
CA LEU A 332 2.80 -33.25 8.94
C LEU A 332 3.75 -33.68 10.10
N ASP A 333 5.02 -33.43 9.96
CA ASP A 333 6.05 -33.53 10.99
C ASP A 333 5.95 -32.43 12.06
N TRP A 334 5.46 -31.24 11.71
CA TRP A 334 5.38 -30.08 12.59
C TRP A 334 4.43 -30.30 13.78
N LYS A 335 4.70 -29.61 14.89
CA LYS A 335 3.78 -29.44 16.03
C LYS A 335 2.95 -28.16 15.84
N LEU A 336 1.83 -28.02 16.54
CA LEU A 336 1.00 -26.81 16.48
C LEU A 336 1.79 -25.55 16.87
N GLN A 337 2.73 -25.67 17.80
CA GLN A 337 3.62 -24.58 18.23
C GLN A 337 4.50 -24.07 17.08
N GLN A 338 5.04 -24.97 16.26
CA GLN A 338 5.87 -24.60 15.11
C GLN A 338 5.05 -23.88 14.05
N ILE A 339 3.82 -24.37 13.78
CA ILE A 339 2.89 -23.67 12.89
C ILE A 339 2.58 -22.27 13.45
N ALA A 340 2.32 -22.15 14.75
CA ALA A 340 1.98 -20.90 15.38
C ALA A 340 3.10 -19.86 15.19
N VAL A 341 4.35 -20.22 15.40
CA VAL A 341 5.52 -19.37 15.22
C VAL A 341 5.65 -18.94 13.74
N GLU A 342 5.51 -19.89 12.80
CA GLU A 342 5.68 -19.64 11.38
C GLU A 342 4.67 -18.62 10.83
N ILE A 343 3.40 -18.73 11.25
CA ILE A 343 2.34 -17.86 10.72
C ILE A 343 2.11 -16.59 11.54
N GLU A 344 2.72 -16.46 12.74
CA GLU A 344 2.41 -15.40 13.69
C GLU A 344 2.54 -14.00 13.09
N SER A 345 3.66 -13.70 12.47
CA SER A 345 3.95 -12.38 11.92
C SER A 345 2.89 -11.93 10.88
N GLN A 346 2.47 -12.86 10.03
CA GLN A 346 1.47 -12.61 9.00
C GLN A 346 0.07 -12.42 9.63
N VAL A 347 -0.33 -13.31 10.54
CA VAL A 347 -1.65 -13.24 11.21
C VAL A 347 -1.75 -11.98 12.06
N ARG A 348 -0.68 -11.57 12.75
CA ARG A 348 -0.58 -10.33 13.51
C ARG A 348 -0.76 -9.13 12.60
N GLY A 349 -0.10 -9.10 11.43
CA GLY A 349 -0.25 -8.05 10.42
C GLY A 349 -1.69 -7.95 9.91
N TRP A 350 -2.33 -9.08 9.58
CA TRP A 350 -3.73 -9.10 9.13
C TRP A 350 -4.68 -8.61 10.20
N TYR A 351 -4.48 -9.03 11.45
CA TYR A 351 -5.30 -8.63 12.58
C TYR A 351 -5.20 -7.12 12.83
N ASN A 352 -3.98 -6.58 12.87
CA ASN A 352 -3.72 -5.17 13.11
C ASN A 352 -4.32 -4.27 12.00
N TYR A 353 -4.38 -4.78 10.77
CA TYR A 353 -4.95 -4.04 9.65
C TYR A 353 -6.46 -4.20 9.55
N TYR A 354 -6.98 -5.43 9.42
CA TYR A 354 -8.38 -5.68 9.08
C TYR A 354 -9.35 -5.74 10.25
N ASN A 355 -8.88 -5.84 11.50
CA ASN A 355 -9.77 -5.87 12.67
C ASN A 355 -10.20 -4.48 13.16
N LYS A 356 -9.72 -3.40 12.54
CA LYS A 356 -10.08 -2.02 12.94
C LYS A 356 -11.51 -1.66 12.55
N PHE A 357 -11.96 -2.08 11.38
CA PHE A 357 -13.28 -1.77 10.84
C PHE A 357 -14.01 -3.05 10.40
N GLY A 358 -15.33 -3.12 10.62
CA GLY A 358 -16.14 -4.25 10.17
C GLY A 358 -15.69 -5.60 10.74
N LYS A 359 -15.44 -5.66 12.05
CA LYS A 359 -14.87 -6.82 12.76
C LYS A 359 -15.56 -8.14 12.44
N THR A 360 -16.87 -8.14 12.26
CA THR A 360 -17.68 -9.34 11.97
C THR A 360 -17.23 -10.06 10.70
N GLU A 361 -16.88 -9.29 9.65
CA GLU A 361 -16.41 -9.89 8.40
C GLU A 361 -14.99 -10.44 8.54
N PHE A 362 -14.14 -9.80 9.32
CA PHE A 362 -12.78 -10.29 9.58
C PHE A 362 -12.79 -11.55 10.46
N VAL A 363 -13.71 -11.67 11.40
CA VAL A 363 -13.91 -12.90 12.21
C VAL A 363 -14.13 -14.12 11.32
N LYS A 364 -14.85 -13.99 10.20
CA LYS A 364 -15.07 -15.08 9.24
C LYS A 364 -13.72 -15.58 8.66
N VAL A 365 -12.78 -14.66 8.40
CA VAL A 365 -11.44 -15.01 7.91
C VAL A 365 -10.65 -15.78 8.98
N MET A 366 -10.72 -15.36 10.25
CA MET A 366 -10.05 -16.06 11.34
C MET A 366 -10.69 -17.44 11.61
N ASN A 367 -12.01 -17.57 11.45
CA ASN A 367 -12.67 -18.87 11.50
C ASN A 367 -12.22 -19.79 10.36
N HIS A 368 -11.98 -19.24 9.15
CA HIS A 368 -11.40 -20.01 8.06
C HIS A 368 -9.98 -20.49 8.41
N LEU A 369 -9.15 -19.65 9.06
CA LEU A 369 -7.85 -20.08 9.57
C LEU A 369 -7.97 -21.25 10.55
N ASN A 370 -8.91 -21.17 11.49
CA ASN A 370 -9.17 -22.29 12.42
C ASN A 370 -9.60 -23.57 11.68
N MET A 371 -10.36 -23.44 10.57
CA MET A 371 -10.70 -24.59 9.73
C MET A 371 -9.47 -25.18 9.02
N VAL A 372 -8.57 -24.34 8.51
CA VAL A 372 -7.29 -24.79 7.90
C VAL A 372 -6.47 -25.59 8.92
N LEU A 373 -6.37 -25.12 10.17
CA LEU A 373 -5.70 -25.83 11.25
C LEU A 373 -6.39 -27.17 11.58
N ALA A 374 -7.72 -27.20 11.60
CA ALA A 374 -8.49 -28.42 11.82
C ALA A 374 -8.29 -29.47 10.72
N TYR A 375 -8.21 -29.03 9.43
CA TYR A 375 -7.87 -29.92 8.32
C TYR A 375 -6.46 -30.49 8.45
N TRP A 376 -5.49 -29.67 8.87
CA TRP A 376 -4.14 -30.14 9.12
C TRP A 376 -4.12 -31.18 10.27
N ILE A 377 -4.80 -30.94 11.39
CA ILE A 377 -4.95 -31.89 12.50
C ILE A 377 -5.53 -33.21 12.03
N ARG A 378 -6.63 -33.15 11.26
CA ARG A 378 -7.27 -34.35 10.71
C ARG A 378 -6.31 -35.17 9.86
N ARG A 379 -5.43 -34.51 9.13
CA ARG A 379 -4.46 -35.16 8.24
C ARG A 379 -3.25 -35.71 9.01
N LYS A 380 -2.81 -35.02 10.05
CA LYS A 380 -1.66 -35.43 10.88
C LYS A 380 -1.97 -36.61 11.77
N TYR A 381 -3.06 -36.58 12.50
CA TYR A 381 -3.34 -37.57 13.55
C TYR A 381 -4.27 -38.67 13.04
N LYS A 382 -3.74 -39.93 13.01
CA LYS A 382 -4.47 -41.13 12.53
C LYS A 382 -5.85 -41.28 13.16
N ARG A 383 -6.03 -40.94 14.46
CA ARG A 383 -7.31 -40.97 15.18
C ARG A 383 -8.41 -40.13 14.58
N PHE A 384 -8.10 -39.16 13.68
CA PHE A 384 -9.05 -38.28 13.02
C PHE A 384 -9.23 -38.55 11.52
N HIS A 385 -8.41 -39.43 10.88
CA HIS A 385 -8.39 -39.62 9.43
C HIS A 385 -9.75 -39.96 8.82
N ARG A 386 -10.49 -40.88 9.45
CA ARG A 386 -11.81 -41.32 8.96
C ARG A 386 -12.99 -40.64 9.69
N LYS A 387 -12.73 -39.65 10.56
CA LYS A 387 -13.76 -38.98 11.34
C LYS A 387 -14.20 -37.67 10.63
N PRO A 388 -15.44 -37.21 10.88
CA PRO A 388 -15.88 -35.90 10.44
C PRO A 388 -14.92 -34.80 10.93
N ILE A 389 -14.71 -33.76 10.12
CA ILE A 389 -13.82 -32.62 10.44
C ILE A 389 -14.18 -31.96 11.79
N VAL A 390 -15.45 -32.00 12.19
CA VAL A 390 -15.97 -31.48 13.46
C VAL A 390 -15.21 -32.06 14.66
N LYS A 391 -14.81 -33.34 14.63
CA LYS A 391 -14.03 -33.95 15.73
C LYS A 391 -12.62 -33.35 15.87
N ALA A 392 -11.94 -33.09 14.75
CA ALA A 392 -10.65 -32.41 14.76
C ALA A 392 -10.79 -30.93 15.19
N PHE A 393 -11.89 -30.29 14.79
CA PHE A 393 -12.20 -28.93 15.18
C PHE A 393 -12.52 -28.80 16.68
N SER A 394 -13.32 -29.72 17.24
CA SER A 394 -13.60 -29.76 18.68
C SER A 394 -12.33 -29.96 19.50
N TRP A 395 -11.43 -30.84 19.04
CA TRP A 395 -10.14 -31.01 19.68
C TRP A 395 -9.26 -29.75 19.62
N LEU A 396 -9.27 -29.03 18.51
CA LEU A 396 -8.61 -27.73 18.39
C LEU A 396 -9.20 -26.70 19.37
N GLN A 397 -10.52 -26.75 19.57
CA GLN A 397 -11.23 -25.92 20.54
C GLN A 397 -10.82 -26.23 21.99
N GLU A 398 -10.67 -27.51 22.35
CA GLU A 398 -10.15 -27.92 23.66
C GLU A 398 -8.72 -27.40 23.90
N ILE A 399 -7.84 -27.48 22.89
CA ILE A 399 -6.49 -26.93 22.99
C ILE A 399 -6.54 -25.41 23.19
N ALA A 400 -7.37 -24.70 22.42
CA ALA A 400 -7.53 -23.25 22.56
C ALA A 400 -8.15 -22.86 23.92
N GLY A 401 -8.92 -23.74 24.55
CA GLY A 401 -9.41 -23.59 25.92
C GLY A 401 -8.31 -23.69 26.97
N LYS A 402 -7.36 -24.60 26.77
CA LYS A 402 -6.22 -24.81 27.66
C LYS A 402 -5.12 -23.77 27.50
N ASP A 403 -4.83 -23.42 26.26
CA ASP A 403 -3.79 -22.43 25.91
C ASP A 403 -4.25 -21.48 24.82
N ARG A 404 -4.78 -20.32 25.23
CA ARG A 404 -5.17 -19.25 24.33
C ARG A 404 -3.97 -18.47 23.77
N SER A 405 -2.81 -18.61 24.39
CA SER A 405 -1.60 -17.89 23.97
C SER A 405 -0.95 -18.53 22.74
N LEU A 406 -1.28 -19.76 22.41
CA LEU A 406 -0.67 -20.52 21.33
C LEU A 406 -0.73 -19.82 19.97
N PHE A 407 -1.87 -19.26 19.59
CA PHE A 407 -2.01 -18.52 18.36
C PHE A 407 -2.43 -17.07 18.61
N TYR A 408 -1.84 -16.12 17.90
CA TYR A 408 -2.13 -14.69 18.06
C TYR A 408 -3.63 -14.35 17.98
N HIS A 409 -4.37 -14.93 17.03
CA HIS A 409 -5.80 -14.67 16.88
C HIS A 409 -6.65 -15.26 18.02
N TRP A 410 -6.19 -16.35 18.68
CA TRP A 410 -6.84 -16.90 19.87
C TRP A 410 -6.65 -15.97 21.09
N GLN A 411 -5.45 -15.41 21.27
CA GLN A 411 -5.19 -14.39 22.30
C GLN A 411 -6.17 -13.23 22.18
N ARG A 412 -6.56 -12.88 20.94
CA ARG A 412 -7.50 -11.80 20.63
C ARG A 412 -8.97 -12.24 20.65
N GLY A 413 -9.29 -13.42 21.15
CA GLY A 413 -10.64 -13.92 21.31
C GLY A 413 -11.24 -14.62 20.09
N GLN A 414 -10.45 -14.84 19.01
CA GLN A 414 -10.89 -15.57 17.82
C GLN A 414 -10.57 -17.08 17.95
N THR A 415 -10.95 -17.69 19.06
CA THR A 415 -10.79 -19.12 19.29
C THR A 415 -11.70 -19.92 18.35
N PRO A 416 -11.37 -21.20 18.07
CA PRO A 416 -12.22 -22.07 17.27
C PRO A 416 -13.62 -22.14 17.88
N ARG A 417 -14.65 -21.78 17.11
CA ARG A 417 -16.06 -21.91 17.49
C ARG A 417 -16.81 -22.55 16.34
N LEU A 418 -17.46 -23.67 16.60
CA LEU A 418 -18.39 -24.25 15.65
C LEU A 418 -19.58 -23.28 15.52
N CYS A 419 -19.60 -22.47 14.48
CA CYS A 419 -20.85 -21.86 14.03
C CYS A 419 -21.70 -22.99 13.45
N LEU A 420 -22.63 -23.49 14.19
CA LEU A 420 -23.77 -24.23 13.68
C LEU A 420 -24.65 -23.23 12.91
N CYS A 421 -24.18 -22.76 11.77
CA CYS A 421 -25.06 -22.16 10.79
C CYS A 421 -25.87 -23.30 10.20
N THR A 422 -27.03 -23.56 10.80
CA THR A 422 -28.12 -24.25 10.14
C THR A 422 -28.35 -23.58 8.80
N LYS A 423 -28.20 -24.36 7.73
CA LYS A 423 -28.76 -24.01 6.43
C LYS A 423 -30.25 -23.79 6.64
N SER A 424 -30.70 -22.57 6.52
CA SER A 424 -32.05 -22.21 6.19
C SER A 424 -32.06 -21.54 4.85
#